data_40c9acaa6964fdb80fbe3d8aa82bc42d
#
_entry.id   40c9acaa6964fdb80fbe3d8aa82bc42d
#
_cell.length_a   1.000
_cell.length_b   1.000
_cell.length_c   1.000
_cell.angle_alpha   90.00
_cell.angle_beta   90.00
_cell.angle_gamma   90.00
#
_symmetry.space_group_name_H-M   'P 1'
#
loop_
_entity.id
_entity.type
_entity.pdbx_description
1 polymer ?
#
loop_
_entity_poly.entity_id
_entity_poly.type
_entity_poly.pdbx_seq_one_letter_code
_entity_poly.pdbx_strand_id
1 'polypeptide(L)'
;MNYFALKGHNTFEGRYYLRHFLEFYFSEGVFMTESVNNQTQDSKKVAIVGVGMVGMSFAYAMLNQNICDELCLIDINKERAEGEAMDLSHGLPFAPSSMKIYSGDYSDCTDIDIIVICAGVPQLEGETRRDLLQKNYKVFKTIVKPIVENGFNGVFLVASNPVDVMTKVVLELSGFPSEKVIGSGTSLDTARLRYMMGDYFKVNPRNVHAYVMGEHGDSEFVAWSSAMLSVLPIKELESHNDKMMRELDEIAVNVRESAYKIIKAKKATYYGIGMVLARLTRAILNDENSIFTVSAYLSGEYSYSGIYIGVPALINRSGVRKILEIPLDEDEKKKFAESVSVINEMIEEIGL
;
A
#
# COMPACT_ATOMS: atom_id res chain seq x y z
N MET A 1 30.74 -18.01 31.29
CA MET A 1 32.11 -18.49 31.44
C MET A 1 32.11 -19.99 31.21
N ASN A 2 32.97 -20.42 30.34
CA ASN A 2 33.40 -21.76 29.88
C ASN A 2 32.81 -22.24 28.56
N TYR A 3 33.54 -21.88 27.52
CA TYR A 3 33.63 -22.56 26.26
C TYR A 3 34.25 -23.94 26.42
N PHE A 4 33.60 -25.00 25.97
CA PHE A 4 34.25 -26.26 25.67
C PHE A 4 34.38 -26.43 24.17
N ALA A 5 35.59 -26.26 23.67
CA ALA A 5 35.98 -26.64 22.32
C ALA A 5 36.13 -28.16 22.25
N LEU A 6 35.32 -28.84 21.47
CA LEU A 6 35.52 -30.25 21.11
C LEU A 6 36.46 -30.30 19.90
N LYS A 7 37.74 -30.56 20.19
CA LYS A 7 38.69 -31.08 19.18
C LYS A 7 38.43 -32.58 19.00
N GLY A 8 38.47 -33.00 17.76
CA GLY A 8 38.11 -34.33 17.33
C GLY A 8 38.94 -35.44 17.91
N HIS A 9 38.24 -36.54 18.21
CA HIS A 9 38.81 -37.86 18.19
C HIS A 9 37.87 -38.83 17.47
N ASN A 10 38.39 -39.34 16.37
CA ASN A 10 37.82 -40.44 15.60
C ASN A 10 38.11 -41.73 16.38
N THR A 11 37.41 -41.99 17.47
CA THR A 11 37.51 -43.22 18.23
C THR A 11 36.20 -43.99 18.18
N PHE A 12 36.31 -45.30 18.19
CA PHE A 12 35.19 -46.27 18.07
C PHE A 12 34.11 -46.04 19.14
N GLU A 13 34.46 -45.45 20.28
CA GLU A 13 33.56 -45.10 21.37
C GLU A 13 32.57 -43.95 21.00
N GLY A 14 32.98 -42.93 20.23
CA GLY A 14 32.12 -41.82 19.85
C GLY A 14 30.94 -42.26 18.95
N ARG A 15 31.11 -43.32 18.16
CA ARG A 15 30.03 -43.89 17.36
C ARG A 15 29.06 -44.72 18.20
N TYR A 16 29.52 -45.31 19.28
CA TYR A 16 28.69 -46.10 20.18
C TYR A 16 27.76 -45.19 21.01
N TYR A 17 28.25 -44.06 21.49
CA TYR A 17 27.44 -43.09 22.22
C TYR A 17 26.41 -42.40 21.31
N LEU A 18 26.78 -42.04 20.09
CA LEU A 18 25.84 -41.42 19.13
C LEU A 18 24.73 -42.41 18.72
N ARG A 19 25.06 -43.69 18.53
CA ARG A 19 24.10 -44.71 18.18
C ARG A 19 23.14 -45.01 19.34
N HIS A 20 23.63 -45.12 20.58
CA HIS A 20 22.80 -45.31 21.77
C HIS A 20 21.96 -44.07 22.10
N PHE A 21 22.46 -42.88 21.84
CA PHE A 21 21.70 -41.64 21.98
C PHE A 21 20.56 -41.58 20.99
N LEU A 22 20.80 -41.93 19.76
CA LEU A 22 19.75 -42.00 18.73
C LEU A 22 18.76 -43.15 18.99
N GLU A 23 19.22 -44.34 19.40
CA GLU A 23 18.34 -45.46 19.72
C GLU A 23 17.50 -45.16 20.99
N PHE A 24 17.98 -44.41 21.96
CA PHE A 24 17.22 -43.98 23.14
C PHE A 24 16.11 -42.99 22.74
N TYR A 25 16.40 -42.04 21.87
CA TYR A 25 15.39 -41.09 21.37
C TYR A 25 14.38 -41.73 20.44
N PHE A 26 14.73 -42.81 19.73
CA PHE A 26 13.80 -43.50 18.81
C PHE A 26 13.01 -44.63 19.52
N SER A 27 13.49 -45.18 20.64
CA SER A 27 12.81 -46.29 21.30
C SER A 27 11.75 -45.86 22.32
N GLU A 28 11.80 -44.65 22.83
CA GLU A 28 10.82 -44.12 23.81
C GLU A 28 9.57 -43.48 23.18
N GLY A 29 9.43 -43.48 21.86
CA GLY A 29 8.19 -43.00 21.25
C GLY A 29 7.77 -41.58 21.67
N VAL A 30 8.72 -40.76 22.16
CA VAL A 30 8.48 -39.33 22.38
C VAL A 30 8.53 -38.63 21.03
N PHE A 31 7.66 -39.07 20.11
CA PHE A 31 7.00 -38.07 19.34
C PHE A 31 6.13 -37.32 20.32
N MET A 32 6.63 -36.19 20.83
CA MET A 32 5.74 -35.12 21.18
C MET A 32 4.95 -34.83 19.90
N THR A 33 3.85 -35.53 19.72
CA THR A 33 2.70 -34.92 19.09
C THR A 33 2.22 -33.89 20.12
N GLU A 34 3.00 -32.82 20.33
CA GLU A 34 2.33 -31.56 20.45
C GLU A 34 1.44 -31.54 19.23
N SER A 35 0.17 -31.72 19.44
CA SER A 35 -0.82 -31.06 18.63
C SER A 35 -0.43 -29.58 18.73
N VAL A 36 0.55 -29.14 17.93
CA VAL A 36 0.55 -27.80 17.42
C VAL A 36 -0.88 -27.69 16.91
N ASN A 37 -1.71 -26.97 17.66
CA ASN A 37 -2.87 -26.34 17.10
C ASN A 37 -2.26 -25.50 15.98
N ASN A 38 -2.05 -26.12 14.83
CA ASN A 38 -2.06 -25.51 13.55
C ASN A 38 -3.50 -24.97 13.44
N GLN A 39 -3.80 -23.87 14.11
CA GLN A 39 -4.53 -22.85 13.42
C GLN A 39 -3.66 -22.66 12.18
N THR A 40 -4.08 -23.29 11.09
CA THR A 40 -3.61 -23.01 9.75
C THR A 40 -3.78 -21.51 9.65
N GLN A 41 -2.68 -20.79 9.87
CA GLN A 41 -2.66 -19.34 9.65
C GLN A 41 -2.99 -19.26 8.18
N ASP A 42 -4.20 -18.79 7.85
CA ASP A 42 -4.66 -18.74 6.47
C ASP A 42 -3.57 -18.07 5.65
N SER A 43 -3.12 -18.74 4.61
CA SER A 43 -2.06 -18.27 3.72
C SER A 43 -2.43 -16.88 3.22
N LYS A 44 -1.57 -15.89 3.45
CA LYS A 44 -1.78 -14.51 3.00
C LYS A 44 -1.54 -14.42 1.50
N LYS A 45 -2.58 -14.13 0.74
CA LYS A 45 -2.54 -14.13 -0.72
C LYS A 45 -2.83 -12.75 -1.29
N VAL A 46 -1.99 -12.30 -2.19
CA VAL A 46 -2.12 -10.99 -2.84
C VAL A 46 -2.08 -11.17 -4.35
N ALA A 47 -2.94 -10.49 -5.07
CA ALA A 47 -2.86 -10.39 -6.53
C ALA A 47 -2.54 -8.94 -6.95
N ILE A 48 -1.71 -8.81 -7.97
CA ILE A 48 -1.39 -7.54 -8.63
C ILE A 48 -1.99 -7.57 -10.02
N VAL A 49 -2.87 -6.63 -10.32
CA VAL A 49 -3.40 -6.44 -11.66
C VAL A 49 -2.71 -5.26 -12.32
N GLY A 50 -1.88 -5.54 -13.30
CA GLY A 50 -1.00 -4.58 -13.97
C GLY A 50 0.45 -4.68 -13.49
N VAL A 51 1.28 -5.45 -14.22
CA VAL A 51 2.72 -5.65 -13.95
C VAL A 51 3.59 -4.58 -14.65
N GLY A 52 3.12 -3.33 -14.59
CA GLY A 52 3.90 -2.16 -15.00
C GLY A 52 4.95 -1.77 -13.94
N MET A 53 5.57 -0.60 -14.11
CA MET A 53 6.62 -0.13 -13.19
C MET A 53 6.14 -0.03 -11.75
N VAL A 54 4.90 0.41 -11.51
CA VAL A 54 4.30 0.51 -10.16
C VAL A 54 4.06 -0.88 -9.58
N GLY A 55 3.35 -1.75 -10.32
CA GLY A 55 3.05 -3.11 -9.88
C GLY A 55 4.31 -3.90 -9.54
N MET A 56 5.35 -3.82 -10.37
CA MET A 56 6.61 -4.54 -10.13
C MET A 56 7.44 -3.92 -9.01
N SER A 57 7.43 -2.59 -8.82
CA SER A 57 8.04 -1.97 -7.64
C SER A 57 7.35 -2.40 -6.35
N PHE A 58 6.03 -2.54 -6.38
CA PHE A 58 5.25 -3.08 -5.27
C PHE A 58 5.58 -4.56 -5.03
N ALA A 59 5.57 -5.40 -6.07
CA ALA A 59 5.92 -6.82 -5.96
C ALA A 59 7.30 -7.03 -5.34
N TYR A 60 8.30 -6.27 -5.80
CA TYR A 60 9.64 -6.31 -5.25
C TYR A 60 9.72 -5.84 -3.79
N ALA A 61 8.95 -4.82 -3.41
CA ALA A 61 8.85 -4.39 -2.02
C ALA A 61 8.19 -5.45 -1.13
N MET A 62 7.17 -6.16 -1.63
CA MET A 62 6.51 -7.27 -0.94
C MET A 62 7.48 -8.42 -0.67
N LEU A 63 8.24 -8.83 -1.70
CA LEU A 63 9.24 -9.90 -1.63
C LEU A 63 10.31 -9.57 -0.59
N ASN A 64 10.91 -8.38 -0.65
CA ASN A 64 11.98 -7.96 0.27
C ASN A 64 11.51 -7.77 1.72
N GLN A 65 10.23 -7.56 1.96
CA GLN A 65 9.67 -7.36 3.31
C GLN A 65 8.92 -8.59 3.84
N ASN A 66 8.84 -9.69 3.09
CA ASN A 66 8.12 -10.91 3.46
C ASN A 66 6.68 -10.64 3.94
N ILE A 67 5.86 -10.02 3.08
CA ILE A 67 4.55 -9.52 3.49
C ILE A 67 3.43 -10.54 3.28
N CYS A 68 3.51 -11.37 2.23
CA CYS A 68 2.52 -12.40 1.92
C CYS A 68 3.18 -13.75 1.61
N ASP A 69 2.39 -14.79 1.60
CA ASP A 69 2.83 -16.16 1.29
C ASP A 69 2.69 -16.49 -0.20
N GLU A 70 1.67 -15.94 -0.86
CA GLU A 70 1.45 -16.08 -2.30
C GLU A 70 1.25 -14.73 -2.98
N LEU A 71 1.90 -14.56 -4.12
CA LEU A 71 1.81 -13.36 -4.96
C LEU A 71 1.45 -13.75 -6.38
N CYS A 72 0.23 -13.44 -6.80
CA CYS A 72 -0.28 -13.65 -8.15
C CYS A 72 -0.07 -12.39 -9.00
N LEU A 73 0.54 -12.53 -10.17
CA LEU A 73 0.77 -11.46 -11.13
C LEU A 73 -0.17 -11.59 -12.31
N ILE A 74 -1.01 -10.59 -12.55
CA ILE A 74 -2.01 -10.58 -13.61
C ILE A 74 -1.77 -9.39 -14.53
N ASP A 75 -1.65 -9.63 -15.82
CA ASP A 75 -1.55 -8.58 -16.85
C ASP A 75 -2.25 -9.04 -18.13
N ILE A 76 -2.68 -8.08 -18.94
CA ILE A 76 -3.21 -8.35 -20.29
C ILE A 76 -2.14 -8.98 -21.18
N ASN A 77 -0.87 -8.63 -20.96
CA ASN A 77 0.29 -9.28 -21.56
C ASN A 77 0.77 -10.42 -20.67
N LYS A 78 0.25 -11.62 -20.90
CA LYS A 78 0.56 -12.82 -20.12
C LYS A 78 2.05 -13.18 -20.15
N GLU A 79 2.71 -13.08 -21.29
CA GLU A 79 4.15 -13.36 -21.41
C GLU A 79 4.97 -12.46 -20.50
N ARG A 80 4.56 -11.17 -20.41
CA ARG A 80 5.20 -10.24 -19.47
C ARG A 80 4.99 -10.66 -18.03
N ALA A 81 3.76 -11.01 -17.64
CA ALA A 81 3.47 -11.46 -16.27
C ALA A 81 4.26 -12.72 -15.90
N GLU A 82 4.39 -13.67 -16.84
CA GLU A 82 5.22 -14.88 -16.68
C GLU A 82 6.71 -14.53 -16.49
N GLY A 83 7.23 -13.65 -17.33
CA GLY A 83 8.62 -13.18 -17.23
C GLY A 83 8.93 -12.49 -15.91
N GLU A 84 8.05 -11.58 -15.47
CA GLU A 84 8.19 -10.87 -14.18
C GLU A 84 8.09 -11.85 -12.98
N ALA A 85 7.17 -12.83 -13.03
CA ALA A 85 7.05 -13.86 -12.00
C ALA A 85 8.31 -14.75 -11.93
N MET A 86 8.87 -15.12 -13.08
CA MET A 86 10.09 -15.89 -13.18
C MET A 86 11.29 -15.13 -12.61
N ASP A 87 11.46 -13.86 -12.97
CA ASP A 87 12.58 -13.02 -12.52
C ASP A 87 12.53 -12.81 -11.00
N LEU A 88 11.37 -12.47 -10.43
CA LEU A 88 11.20 -12.38 -8.98
C LEU A 88 11.49 -13.71 -8.28
N SER A 89 11.02 -14.84 -8.85
CA SER A 89 11.24 -16.18 -8.29
C SER A 89 12.72 -16.58 -8.27
N HIS A 90 13.50 -16.15 -9.26
CA HIS A 90 14.94 -16.36 -9.27
C HIS A 90 15.67 -15.59 -8.15
N GLY A 91 15.05 -14.54 -7.60
CA GLY A 91 15.55 -13.80 -6.45
C GLY A 91 15.29 -14.48 -5.09
N LEU A 92 14.34 -15.44 -5.02
CA LEU A 92 13.92 -16.09 -3.76
C LEU A 92 15.07 -16.69 -2.93
N PRO A 93 16.09 -17.34 -3.53
CA PRO A 93 17.19 -17.89 -2.74
C PRO A 93 17.97 -16.86 -1.90
N PHE A 94 17.82 -15.57 -2.22
CA PHE A 94 18.49 -14.45 -1.53
C PHE A 94 17.50 -13.55 -0.78
N ALA A 95 16.20 -13.81 -0.89
CA ALA A 95 15.16 -13.05 -0.22
C ALA A 95 14.89 -13.56 1.22
N PRO A 96 14.37 -12.73 2.11
CA PRO A 96 13.96 -13.17 3.45
C PRO A 96 12.66 -13.99 3.44
N SER A 97 12.11 -14.28 2.27
CA SER A 97 10.79 -14.85 2.04
C SER A 97 10.87 -16.17 1.30
N SER A 98 9.91 -17.07 1.59
CA SER A 98 9.63 -18.27 0.80
C SER A 98 8.35 -18.12 -0.02
N MET A 99 8.03 -16.91 -0.42
CA MET A 99 6.82 -16.53 -1.14
C MET A 99 6.64 -17.34 -2.43
N LYS A 100 5.45 -17.87 -2.67
CA LYS A 100 5.09 -18.44 -3.96
C LYS A 100 4.70 -17.32 -4.92
N ILE A 101 5.43 -17.13 -6.01
CA ILE A 101 5.20 -16.09 -7.02
C ILE A 101 4.83 -16.77 -8.33
N TYR A 102 3.72 -16.35 -8.95
CA TYR A 102 3.25 -16.93 -10.20
C TYR A 102 2.45 -15.94 -11.04
N SER A 103 2.44 -16.18 -12.35
CA SER A 103 1.52 -15.50 -13.26
C SER A 103 0.19 -16.24 -13.25
N GLY A 104 -0.89 -15.48 -13.08
CA GLY A 104 -2.25 -16.00 -13.03
C GLY A 104 -3.23 -15.25 -13.90
N ASP A 105 -4.50 -15.55 -13.72
CA ASP A 105 -5.61 -14.83 -14.33
C ASP A 105 -6.74 -14.55 -13.31
N TYR A 106 -7.87 -13.99 -13.77
CA TYR A 106 -8.95 -13.60 -12.85
C TYR A 106 -9.63 -14.79 -12.17
N SER A 107 -9.45 -16.04 -12.64
CA SER A 107 -9.96 -17.22 -11.96
C SER A 107 -9.18 -17.56 -10.68
N ASP A 108 -7.93 -17.10 -10.59
CA ASP A 108 -7.09 -17.28 -9.41
C ASP A 108 -7.48 -16.31 -8.26
N CYS A 109 -8.41 -15.38 -8.52
CA CYS A 109 -8.75 -14.33 -7.54
C CYS A 109 -9.71 -14.77 -6.42
N THR A 110 -10.29 -15.97 -6.49
CA THR A 110 -11.32 -16.44 -5.54
C THR A 110 -10.86 -16.42 -4.09
N ASP A 111 -9.65 -16.90 -3.82
CA ASP A 111 -9.09 -17.04 -2.46
C ASP A 111 -8.04 -15.95 -2.14
N ILE A 112 -8.03 -14.86 -2.89
CA ILE A 112 -7.09 -13.76 -2.67
C ILE A 112 -7.61 -12.84 -1.54
N ASP A 113 -6.76 -12.45 -0.61
CA ASP A 113 -7.10 -11.50 0.45
C ASP A 113 -7.16 -10.06 -0.05
N ILE A 114 -6.21 -9.67 -0.92
CA ILE A 114 -6.09 -8.29 -1.43
C ILE A 114 -5.77 -8.32 -2.91
N ILE A 115 -6.55 -7.59 -3.69
CA ILE A 115 -6.23 -7.30 -5.09
C ILE A 115 -5.77 -5.85 -5.21
N VAL A 116 -4.53 -5.66 -5.69
CA VAL A 116 -3.94 -4.35 -5.93
C VAL A 116 -4.01 -4.02 -7.41
N ILE A 117 -4.80 -2.98 -7.76
CA ILE A 117 -4.97 -2.56 -9.15
C ILE A 117 -3.96 -1.46 -9.47
N CYS A 118 -2.94 -1.83 -10.24
CA CYS A 118 -1.91 -0.94 -10.79
C CYS A 118 -2.05 -0.76 -12.31
N ALA A 119 -3.08 -1.37 -12.91
CA ALA A 119 -3.36 -1.30 -14.33
C ALA A 119 -3.93 0.06 -14.70
N GLY A 120 -3.53 0.56 -15.85
CA GLY A 120 -4.03 1.81 -16.42
C GLY A 120 -3.28 2.14 -17.68
N VAL A 121 -3.88 2.99 -18.52
CA VAL A 121 -3.21 3.50 -19.71
C VAL A 121 -2.56 4.85 -19.42
N PRO A 122 -1.35 5.11 -19.93
CA PRO A 122 -0.74 6.42 -19.82
C PRO A 122 -1.49 7.43 -20.70
N GLN A 123 -1.46 8.70 -20.29
CA GLN A 123 -1.93 9.79 -21.12
C GLN A 123 -1.01 9.93 -22.34
N LEU A 124 -1.61 9.96 -23.52
CA LEU A 124 -0.88 10.19 -24.77
C LEU A 124 -0.80 11.69 -25.10
N GLU A 125 0.17 12.06 -25.93
CA GLU A 125 0.32 13.44 -26.38
C GLU A 125 -0.93 13.90 -27.15
N GLY A 126 -1.49 15.04 -26.77
CA GLY A 126 -2.73 15.59 -27.33
C GLY A 126 -4.03 15.06 -26.73
N GLU A 127 -3.99 14.12 -25.81
CA GLU A 127 -5.19 13.65 -25.10
C GLU A 127 -5.58 14.60 -23.96
N THR A 128 -6.89 14.78 -23.80
CA THR A 128 -7.44 15.49 -22.66
C THR A 128 -7.48 14.58 -21.41
N ARG A 129 -7.60 15.18 -20.22
CA ARG A 129 -7.83 14.46 -18.95
C ARG A 129 -9.09 13.59 -19.04
N ARG A 130 -10.13 14.09 -19.68
CA ARG A 130 -11.39 13.37 -19.91
C ARG A 130 -11.20 12.12 -20.77
N ASP A 131 -10.42 12.19 -21.84
CA ASP A 131 -10.16 11.03 -22.70
C ASP A 131 -9.42 9.93 -21.91
N LEU A 132 -8.47 10.32 -21.09
CA LEU A 132 -7.73 9.38 -20.21
C LEU A 132 -8.67 8.71 -19.19
N LEU A 133 -9.53 9.47 -18.54
CA LEU A 133 -10.53 8.96 -17.60
C LEU A 133 -11.46 7.95 -18.27
N GLN A 134 -12.01 8.28 -19.42
CA GLN A 134 -12.89 7.39 -20.18
C GLN A 134 -12.19 6.10 -20.62
N LYS A 135 -10.91 6.16 -20.97
CA LYS A 135 -10.10 4.98 -21.31
C LYS A 135 -9.89 4.09 -20.07
N ASN A 136 -9.46 4.69 -18.96
CA ASN A 136 -9.25 3.94 -17.72
C ASN A 136 -10.54 3.33 -17.19
N TYR A 137 -11.67 4.02 -17.28
CA TYR A 137 -12.98 3.46 -16.95
C TYR A 137 -13.31 2.19 -17.75
N LYS A 138 -13.04 2.20 -19.07
CA LYS A 138 -13.23 1.01 -19.92
C LYS A 138 -12.30 -0.13 -19.50
N VAL A 139 -11.03 0.16 -19.21
CA VAL A 139 -10.08 -0.82 -18.73
C VAL A 139 -10.55 -1.44 -17.40
N PHE A 140 -10.98 -0.63 -16.45
CA PHE A 140 -11.46 -1.11 -15.16
C PHE A 140 -12.69 -2.02 -15.26
N LYS A 141 -13.60 -1.77 -16.23
CA LYS A 141 -14.70 -2.70 -16.51
C LYS A 141 -14.22 -4.10 -16.90
N THR A 142 -13.12 -4.20 -17.62
CA THR A 142 -12.55 -5.49 -18.05
C THR A 142 -11.76 -6.19 -16.93
N ILE A 143 -11.45 -5.47 -15.85
CA ILE A 143 -10.73 -5.99 -14.68
C ILE A 143 -11.71 -6.37 -13.57
N VAL A 144 -12.48 -5.41 -13.09
CA VAL A 144 -13.26 -5.55 -11.85
C VAL A 144 -14.38 -6.57 -11.99
N LYS A 145 -15.15 -6.54 -13.09
CA LYS A 145 -16.27 -7.46 -13.29
C LYS A 145 -15.85 -8.92 -13.29
N PRO A 146 -14.86 -9.36 -14.10
CA PRO A 146 -14.40 -10.75 -14.07
C PRO A 146 -13.87 -11.20 -12.70
N ILE A 147 -13.18 -10.31 -11.97
CA ILE A 147 -12.69 -10.59 -10.62
C ILE A 147 -13.86 -10.92 -9.67
N VAL A 148 -14.89 -10.08 -9.68
CA VAL A 148 -16.09 -10.30 -8.84
C VAL A 148 -16.88 -11.53 -9.26
N GLU A 149 -17.04 -11.75 -10.56
CA GLU A 149 -17.72 -12.93 -11.13
C GLU A 149 -17.03 -14.25 -10.77
N ASN A 150 -15.70 -14.22 -10.56
CA ASN A 150 -14.93 -15.37 -10.07
C ASN A 150 -14.96 -15.54 -8.54
N GLY A 151 -15.77 -14.73 -7.81
CA GLY A 151 -16.04 -14.95 -6.39
C GLY A 151 -15.06 -14.27 -5.43
N PHE A 152 -14.25 -13.31 -5.88
CA PHE A 152 -13.41 -12.50 -4.99
C PHE A 152 -14.23 -11.81 -3.90
N ASN A 153 -13.75 -11.87 -2.66
CA ASN A 153 -14.43 -11.28 -1.49
C ASN A 153 -13.45 -10.58 -0.52
N GLY A 154 -12.23 -10.31 -0.96
CA GLY A 154 -11.20 -9.61 -0.17
C GLY A 154 -11.32 -8.09 -0.22
N VAL A 155 -10.17 -7.41 -0.21
CA VAL A 155 -10.06 -5.95 -0.26
C VAL A 155 -9.47 -5.51 -1.61
N PHE A 156 -10.09 -4.55 -2.26
CA PHE A 156 -9.51 -3.85 -3.39
C PHE A 156 -8.63 -2.70 -2.90
N LEU A 157 -7.38 -2.64 -3.38
CA LEU A 157 -6.46 -1.52 -3.19
C LEU A 157 -6.11 -0.92 -4.55
N VAL A 158 -6.52 0.32 -4.78
CA VAL A 158 -6.40 1.00 -6.08
C VAL A 158 -5.21 1.96 -6.06
N ALA A 159 -4.35 1.86 -7.08
CA ALA A 159 -3.19 2.74 -7.26
C ALA A 159 -3.15 3.44 -8.63
N SER A 160 -4.16 3.23 -9.46
CA SER A 160 -4.25 3.83 -10.80
C SER A 160 -4.85 5.23 -10.74
N ASN A 161 -4.22 6.17 -11.43
CA ASN A 161 -4.66 7.56 -11.45
C ASN A 161 -5.75 7.84 -12.50
N PRO A 162 -6.63 8.82 -12.20
CA PRO A 162 -6.79 9.57 -10.96
C PRO A 162 -7.36 8.69 -9.86
N VAL A 163 -6.59 8.49 -8.77
CA VAL A 163 -6.86 7.41 -7.80
C VAL A 163 -8.22 7.53 -7.12
N ASP A 164 -8.64 8.74 -6.74
CA ASP A 164 -9.90 8.95 -6.04
C ASP A 164 -11.10 8.57 -6.92
N VAL A 165 -11.09 8.99 -8.18
CA VAL A 165 -12.11 8.64 -9.16
C VAL A 165 -12.08 7.16 -9.50
N MET A 166 -10.89 6.58 -9.73
CA MET A 166 -10.77 5.17 -10.08
C MET A 166 -11.15 4.26 -8.91
N THR A 167 -10.98 4.70 -7.66
CA THR A 167 -11.48 3.98 -6.47
C THR A 167 -13.01 3.98 -6.44
N LYS A 168 -13.65 5.12 -6.75
CA LYS A 168 -15.11 5.20 -6.92
C LYS A 168 -15.60 4.28 -8.04
N VAL A 169 -14.90 4.24 -9.17
CA VAL A 169 -15.20 3.31 -10.28
C VAL A 169 -15.16 1.86 -9.83
N VAL A 170 -14.16 1.45 -9.03
CA VAL A 170 -14.09 0.08 -8.49
C VAL A 170 -15.28 -0.21 -7.58
N LEU A 171 -15.67 0.72 -6.72
CA LEU A 171 -16.86 0.58 -5.88
C LEU A 171 -18.11 0.31 -6.73
N GLU A 172 -18.38 1.14 -7.72
CA GLU A 172 -19.57 1.03 -8.58
C GLU A 172 -19.58 -0.26 -9.43
N LEU A 173 -18.41 -0.68 -9.92
CA LEU A 173 -18.30 -1.87 -10.75
C LEU A 173 -18.34 -3.17 -9.96
N SER A 174 -17.83 -3.16 -8.72
CA SER A 174 -17.76 -4.34 -7.88
C SER A 174 -19.02 -4.58 -7.05
N GLY A 175 -19.74 -3.52 -6.68
CA GLY A 175 -20.85 -3.58 -5.72
C GLY A 175 -20.38 -3.98 -4.31
N PHE A 176 -19.10 -3.84 -4.01
CA PHE A 176 -18.54 -4.14 -2.68
C PHE A 176 -18.96 -3.10 -1.64
N PRO A 177 -18.92 -3.46 -0.35
CA PRO A 177 -19.00 -2.47 0.71
C PRO A 177 -17.84 -1.47 0.60
N SER A 178 -18.11 -0.20 0.84
CA SER A 178 -17.13 0.89 0.61
C SER A 178 -15.85 0.74 1.45
N GLU A 179 -15.95 0.13 2.62
CA GLU A 179 -14.80 -0.15 3.48
C GLU A 179 -13.81 -1.15 2.89
N LYS A 180 -14.26 -2.01 1.95
CA LYS A 180 -13.40 -2.99 1.25
C LYS A 180 -12.78 -2.45 -0.04
N VAL A 181 -13.05 -1.21 -0.41
CA VAL A 181 -12.48 -0.57 -1.60
C VAL A 181 -11.68 0.66 -1.16
N ILE A 182 -10.38 0.61 -1.35
CA ILE A 182 -9.43 1.61 -0.82
C ILE A 182 -8.57 2.12 -1.96
N GLY A 183 -8.41 3.44 -2.08
CA GLY A 183 -7.38 4.01 -2.95
C GLY A 183 -6.12 4.34 -2.17
N SER A 184 -4.96 4.31 -2.81
CA SER A 184 -3.69 4.73 -2.17
C SER A 184 -3.73 6.19 -1.69
N GLY A 185 -4.60 7.01 -2.26
CA GLY A 185 -4.86 8.39 -1.86
C GLY A 185 -3.59 9.23 -1.77
N THR A 186 -3.54 10.09 -0.77
CA THR A 186 -2.42 10.98 -0.48
C THR A 186 -1.37 10.36 0.45
N SER A 187 -1.33 9.00 0.56
CA SER A 187 -0.35 8.31 1.42
C SER A 187 1.10 8.56 1.00
N LEU A 188 1.37 8.63 -0.32
CA LEU A 188 2.71 8.94 -0.83
C LEU A 188 3.07 10.40 -0.61
N ASP A 189 2.13 11.32 -0.78
CA ASP A 189 2.34 12.75 -0.59
C ASP A 189 2.59 13.05 0.90
N THR A 190 1.86 12.40 1.78
CA THR A 190 2.13 12.40 3.22
C THR A 190 3.52 11.86 3.56
N ALA A 191 3.98 10.80 2.90
CA ALA A 191 5.33 10.28 3.11
C ALA A 191 6.41 11.28 2.62
N ARG A 192 6.19 11.93 1.47
CA ARG A 192 7.06 13.01 0.96
C ARG A 192 7.13 14.18 1.93
N LEU A 193 5.95 14.62 2.41
CA LEU A 193 5.85 15.69 3.41
C LEU A 193 6.68 15.35 4.66
N ARG A 194 6.47 14.19 5.24
CA ARG A 194 7.20 13.74 6.44
C ARG A 194 8.70 13.68 6.21
N TYR A 195 9.13 13.22 5.02
CA TYR A 195 10.54 13.18 4.65
C TYR A 195 11.15 14.58 4.60
N MET A 196 10.50 15.53 3.91
CA MET A 196 10.99 16.89 3.76
C MET A 196 10.97 17.66 5.10
N MET A 197 9.92 17.48 5.90
CA MET A 197 9.85 18.05 7.25
C MET A 197 10.91 17.44 8.18
N GLY A 198 11.14 16.13 8.08
CA GLY A 198 12.22 15.46 8.81
C GLY A 198 13.59 16.05 8.50
N ASP A 199 13.86 16.34 7.22
CA ASP A 199 15.09 17.02 6.83
C ASP A 199 15.15 18.47 7.29
N TYR A 200 14.03 19.21 7.22
CA TYR A 200 13.94 20.58 7.70
C TYR A 200 14.22 20.69 9.21
N PHE A 201 13.55 19.89 10.03
CA PHE A 201 13.71 19.86 11.48
C PHE A 201 14.90 19.03 11.99
N LYS A 202 15.63 18.36 11.09
CA LYS A 202 16.74 17.45 11.42
C LYS A 202 16.35 16.33 12.38
N VAL A 203 15.17 15.76 12.16
CA VAL A 203 14.64 14.62 12.90
C VAL A 203 14.31 13.46 11.97
N ASN A 204 14.19 12.24 12.54
CA ASN A 204 13.72 11.11 11.74
C ASN A 204 12.29 11.38 11.25
N PRO A 205 11.98 11.19 9.95
CA PRO A 205 10.64 11.39 9.39
C PRO A 205 9.51 10.66 10.12
N ARG A 206 9.82 9.56 10.83
CA ARG A 206 8.84 8.82 11.65
C ARG A 206 8.34 9.61 12.86
N ASN A 207 9.04 10.64 13.27
CA ASN A 207 8.64 11.53 14.37
C ASN A 207 7.81 12.72 13.90
N VAL A 208 7.53 12.81 12.60
CA VAL A 208 6.66 13.83 12.01
C VAL A 208 5.26 13.25 11.85
N HIS A 209 4.28 13.88 12.47
CA HIS A 209 2.87 13.55 12.34
C HIS A 209 2.16 14.70 11.60
N ALA A 210 2.21 14.66 10.30
CA ALA A 210 1.56 15.60 9.41
C ALA A 210 0.91 14.85 8.25
N TYR A 211 -0.15 15.39 7.69
CA TYR A 211 -0.96 14.73 6.67
C TYR A 211 -1.18 15.67 5.47
N VAL A 212 -1.04 15.10 4.28
CA VAL A 212 -1.57 15.66 3.05
C VAL A 212 -2.97 15.09 2.86
N MET A 213 -3.94 15.94 2.59
CA MET A 213 -5.36 15.58 2.43
C MET A 213 -5.90 16.13 1.12
N GLY A 214 -7.12 15.73 0.78
CA GLY A 214 -7.78 16.20 -0.44
C GLY A 214 -7.63 15.22 -1.60
N GLU A 215 -7.82 15.71 -2.82
CA GLU A 215 -7.57 14.98 -4.05
C GLU A 215 -6.07 14.62 -4.15
N HIS A 216 -5.76 13.39 -4.57
CA HIS A 216 -4.37 13.09 -4.97
C HIS A 216 -4.08 13.77 -6.33
N GLY A 217 -3.72 15.04 -6.31
CA GLY A 217 -3.49 15.89 -7.46
C GLY A 217 -3.15 17.32 -7.07
N ASP A 218 -3.50 18.27 -7.98
CA ASP A 218 -3.09 19.67 -7.81
C ASP A 218 -3.84 20.39 -6.68
N SER A 219 -5.00 19.88 -6.26
CA SER A 219 -5.79 20.46 -5.15
C SER A 219 -5.50 19.82 -3.78
N GLU A 220 -4.48 18.96 -3.67
CA GLU A 220 -4.04 18.45 -2.37
C GLU A 220 -3.54 19.56 -1.46
N PHE A 221 -3.71 19.39 -0.15
CA PHE A 221 -3.23 20.37 0.82
C PHE A 221 -2.68 19.71 2.09
N VAL A 222 -1.84 20.43 2.80
CA VAL A 222 -1.32 19.99 4.10
C VAL A 222 -2.22 20.51 5.23
N ALA A 223 -2.65 19.61 6.12
CA ALA A 223 -3.41 19.96 7.32
C ALA A 223 -2.46 20.47 8.43
N TRP A 224 -1.96 21.70 8.28
CA TRP A 224 -1.02 22.32 9.22
C TRP A 224 -1.59 22.51 10.62
N SER A 225 -2.91 22.70 10.72
CA SER A 225 -3.61 22.87 12.00
C SER A 225 -3.47 21.64 12.91
N SER A 226 -3.25 20.47 12.33
CA SER A 226 -3.09 19.18 13.03
C SER A 226 -1.66 18.63 12.94
N ALA A 227 -0.71 19.38 12.37
CA ALA A 227 0.67 18.91 12.21
C ALA A 227 1.46 18.96 13.52
N MET A 228 2.20 17.88 13.80
CA MET A 228 2.97 17.73 15.04
C MET A 228 4.39 17.25 14.76
N LEU A 229 5.33 17.70 15.54
CA LEU A 229 6.68 17.16 15.65
C LEU A 229 6.76 16.36 16.94
N SER A 230 6.76 15.03 16.84
CA SER A 230 6.50 14.11 17.95
C SER A 230 5.13 14.44 18.60
N VAL A 231 5.10 14.90 19.83
CA VAL A 231 3.89 15.29 20.58
C VAL A 231 3.65 16.80 20.61
N LEU A 232 4.53 17.60 20.00
CA LEU A 232 4.45 19.06 20.02
C LEU A 232 3.76 19.54 18.74
N PRO A 233 2.62 20.25 18.83
CA PRO A 233 2.03 20.92 17.71
C PRO A 233 3.03 21.88 17.05
N ILE A 234 3.09 21.92 15.73
CA ILE A 234 4.01 22.82 15.01
C ILE A 234 3.76 24.29 15.39
N LYS A 235 2.51 24.65 15.64
CA LYS A 235 2.10 25.99 16.09
C LYS A 235 2.63 26.38 17.47
N GLU A 236 3.07 25.41 18.28
CA GLU A 236 3.58 25.62 19.64
C GLU A 236 5.11 25.53 19.75
N LEU A 237 5.80 25.30 18.62
CA LEU A 237 7.26 25.29 18.63
C LEU A 237 7.82 26.70 18.92
N GLU A 238 8.89 26.75 19.71
CA GLU A 238 9.58 28.02 20.00
C GLU A 238 10.04 28.76 18.74
N SER A 239 10.37 28.01 17.68
CA SER A 239 10.73 28.54 16.37
C SER A 239 9.54 28.99 15.52
N HIS A 240 8.30 28.80 16.01
CA HIS A 240 7.09 29.15 15.23
C HIS A 240 7.02 30.66 14.98
N ASN A 241 7.10 31.04 13.72
CA ASN A 241 7.00 32.43 13.25
C ASN A 241 6.65 32.43 11.75
N ASP A 242 6.34 33.60 11.21
CA ASP A 242 5.96 33.77 9.81
C ASP A 242 7.03 33.27 8.83
N LYS A 243 8.31 33.31 9.20
CA LYS A 243 9.38 32.78 8.35
C LYS A 243 9.27 31.24 8.26
N MET A 244 9.16 30.58 9.40
CA MET A 244 9.01 29.13 9.44
C MET A 244 7.76 28.68 8.66
N MET A 245 6.62 29.38 8.82
CA MET A 245 5.41 29.03 8.08
C MET A 245 5.58 29.16 6.58
N ARG A 246 6.24 30.19 6.08
CA ARG A 246 6.56 30.30 4.64
C ARG A 246 7.46 29.18 4.15
N GLU A 247 8.48 28.77 4.93
CA GLU A 247 9.37 27.66 4.58
C GLU A 247 8.60 26.32 4.57
N LEU A 248 7.64 26.12 5.46
CA LEU A 248 6.76 24.96 5.46
C LEU A 248 5.78 24.96 4.28
N ASP A 249 5.24 26.11 3.89
CA ASP A 249 4.42 26.24 2.69
C ASP A 249 5.22 25.94 1.41
N GLU A 250 6.50 26.34 1.35
CA GLU A 250 7.40 25.95 0.27
C GLU A 250 7.61 24.41 0.26
N ILE A 251 7.69 23.77 1.41
CA ILE A 251 7.73 22.31 1.51
C ILE A 251 6.44 21.70 0.94
N ALA A 252 5.27 22.23 1.28
CA ALA A 252 4.00 21.74 0.73
C ALA A 252 3.95 21.83 -0.82
N VAL A 253 4.41 22.94 -1.38
CA VAL A 253 4.56 23.10 -2.84
C VAL A 253 5.52 22.05 -3.41
N ASN A 254 6.68 21.85 -2.77
CA ASN A 254 7.66 20.85 -3.21
C ASN A 254 7.15 19.41 -3.13
N VAL A 255 6.27 19.07 -2.18
CA VAL A 255 5.59 17.78 -2.09
C VAL A 255 4.79 17.54 -3.36
N ARG A 256 3.87 18.45 -3.68
CA ARG A 256 3.01 18.38 -4.88
C ARG A 256 3.81 18.31 -6.18
N GLU A 257 4.87 19.11 -6.30
CA GLU A 257 5.73 19.14 -7.46
C GLU A 257 6.68 17.94 -7.60
N SER A 258 6.86 17.15 -6.54
CA SER A 258 7.82 16.04 -6.52
C SER A 258 7.56 15.02 -7.62
N ALA A 259 6.29 14.70 -7.90
CA ALA A 259 5.93 13.76 -8.96
C ALA A 259 6.40 14.28 -10.32
N TYR A 260 6.14 15.54 -10.64
CA TYR A 260 6.54 16.17 -11.90
C TYR A 260 8.06 16.20 -12.07
N LYS A 261 8.80 16.56 -11.01
CA LYS A 261 10.28 16.57 -11.01
C LYS A 261 10.84 15.16 -11.27
N ILE A 262 10.29 14.13 -10.62
CA ILE A 262 10.72 12.74 -10.79
C ILE A 262 10.38 12.25 -12.21
N ILE A 263 9.17 12.48 -12.71
CA ILE A 263 8.74 12.08 -14.06
C ILE A 263 9.60 12.75 -15.12
N LYS A 264 9.91 14.03 -14.96
CA LYS A 264 10.80 14.76 -15.87
C LYS A 264 12.21 14.11 -15.92
N ALA A 265 12.73 13.67 -14.78
CA ALA A 265 14.07 13.10 -14.66
C ALA A 265 14.16 11.65 -15.14
N LYS A 266 13.20 10.79 -14.82
CA LYS A 266 13.26 9.33 -15.06
C LYS A 266 12.02 8.74 -15.75
N LYS A 267 11.15 9.59 -16.30
CA LYS A 267 9.94 9.28 -17.09
C LYS A 267 8.75 8.71 -16.30
N ALA A 268 8.96 8.20 -15.09
CA ALA A 268 7.89 7.68 -14.23
C ALA A 268 8.28 7.75 -12.76
N THR A 269 7.29 7.78 -11.87
CA THR A 269 7.47 7.57 -10.43
C THR A 269 6.88 6.22 -10.04
N TYR A 270 7.61 5.37 -9.32
CA TYR A 270 7.15 4.02 -8.99
C TYR A 270 7.72 3.45 -7.67
N TYR A 271 8.94 3.77 -7.24
CA TYR A 271 9.49 3.19 -6.00
C TYR A 271 8.75 3.64 -4.75
N GLY A 272 8.43 4.93 -4.64
CA GLY A 272 7.72 5.49 -3.50
C GLY A 272 6.35 4.87 -3.34
N ILE A 273 5.56 4.83 -4.42
CA ILE A 273 4.22 4.23 -4.39
C ILE A 273 4.29 2.71 -4.16
N GLY A 274 5.28 2.00 -4.70
CA GLY A 274 5.48 0.58 -4.42
C GLY A 274 5.68 0.32 -2.92
N MET A 275 6.47 1.16 -2.22
CA MET A 275 6.65 1.07 -0.77
C MET A 275 5.36 1.40 0.01
N VAL A 276 4.58 2.39 -0.44
CA VAL A 276 3.28 2.73 0.17
C VAL A 276 2.31 1.56 0.06
N LEU A 277 2.16 0.99 -1.14
CA LEU A 277 1.29 -0.16 -1.37
C LEU A 277 1.70 -1.36 -0.51
N ALA A 278 2.98 -1.67 -0.42
CA ALA A 278 3.50 -2.73 0.45
C ALA A 278 3.17 -2.47 1.93
N ARG A 279 3.28 -1.23 2.38
CA ARG A 279 2.94 -0.85 3.76
C ARG A 279 1.44 -0.94 4.06
N LEU A 280 0.58 -0.50 3.13
CA LEU A 280 -0.87 -0.64 3.23
C LEU A 280 -1.29 -2.11 3.23
N THR A 281 -0.79 -2.90 2.28
CA THR A 281 -1.03 -4.35 2.19
C THR A 281 -0.65 -5.07 3.48
N ARG A 282 0.53 -4.76 4.05
CA ARG A 282 0.94 -5.33 5.33
C ARG A 282 -0.01 -4.97 6.47
N ALA A 283 -0.48 -3.73 6.52
CA ALA A 283 -1.41 -3.29 7.56
C ALA A 283 -2.74 -4.04 7.49
N ILE A 284 -3.25 -4.28 6.28
CA ILE A 284 -4.48 -5.03 6.06
C ILE A 284 -4.27 -6.51 6.42
N LEU A 285 -3.25 -7.17 5.86
CA LEU A 285 -2.99 -8.60 6.09
C LEU A 285 -2.70 -8.95 7.55
N ASN A 286 -2.07 -8.04 8.30
CA ASN A 286 -1.70 -8.23 9.70
C ASN A 286 -2.71 -7.67 10.71
N ASP A 287 -3.86 -7.15 10.24
CA ASP A 287 -4.88 -6.54 11.11
C ASP A 287 -4.31 -5.43 12.04
N GLU A 288 -3.40 -4.59 11.52
CA GLU A 288 -2.58 -3.71 12.35
C GLU A 288 -3.35 -2.55 12.99
N ASN A 289 -4.53 -2.17 12.50
CA ASN A 289 -5.25 -0.97 12.91
C ASN A 289 -4.39 0.31 12.79
N SER A 290 -3.70 0.45 11.67
CA SER A 290 -2.80 1.57 11.39
C SER A 290 -3.51 2.73 10.69
N ILE A 291 -3.04 3.96 10.89
CA ILE A 291 -3.60 5.18 10.29
C ILE A 291 -2.79 5.57 9.06
N PHE A 292 -3.49 5.77 7.94
CA PHE A 292 -2.93 6.27 6.67
C PHE A 292 -3.86 7.29 6.03
N THR A 293 -3.31 8.19 5.22
CA THR A 293 -4.09 9.07 4.36
C THR A 293 -4.40 8.37 3.05
N VAL A 294 -5.47 7.59 3.07
CA VAL A 294 -5.95 6.83 1.91
C VAL A 294 -7.14 7.51 1.26
N SER A 295 -7.40 7.21 0.01
CA SER A 295 -8.65 7.54 -0.63
C SER A 295 -9.73 6.63 -0.04
N ALA A 296 -10.58 7.21 0.81
CA ALA A 296 -11.66 6.53 1.53
C ALA A 296 -13.01 7.18 1.22
N TYR A 297 -14.07 6.35 1.29
CA TYR A 297 -15.44 6.80 1.01
C TYR A 297 -16.00 7.56 2.19
N LEU A 298 -16.41 8.81 1.96
CA LEU A 298 -17.08 9.63 2.97
C LEU A 298 -18.58 9.29 3.06
N SER A 299 -19.08 9.11 4.29
CA SER A 299 -20.48 8.84 4.62
C SER A 299 -21.06 9.87 5.59
N GLY A 300 -20.56 11.10 5.57
CA GLY A 300 -20.96 12.19 6.46
C GLY A 300 -19.77 12.93 7.05
N GLU A 301 -18.59 12.32 7.05
CA GLU A 301 -17.36 12.91 7.56
C GLU A 301 -17.03 14.19 6.80
N TYR A 302 -16.48 15.19 7.50
CA TYR A 302 -16.22 16.54 6.97
C TYR A 302 -17.44 17.19 6.31
N SER A 303 -18.67 16.70 6.62
CA SER A 303 -19.95 17.13 6.01
C SER A 303 -20.12 16.74 4.53
N TYR A 304 -19.38 15.75 4.04
CA TYR A 304 -19.50 15.21 2.68
C TYR A 304 -19.91 13.74 2.68
N SER A 305 -20.54 13.30 1.60
CA SER A 305 -20.94 11.91 1.39
C SER A 305 -20.85 11.55 -0.09
N GLY A 306 -20.65 10.26 -0.38
CA GLY A 306 -20.71 9.74 -1.74
C GLY A 306 -19.43 9.89 -2.55
N ILE A 307 -18.34 10.34 -1.93
CA ILE A 307 -17.07 10.65 -2.58
C ILE A 307 -15.91 9.88 -1.95
N TYR A 308 -14.95 9.48 -2.77
CA TYR A 308 -13.62 9.03 -2.33
C TYR A 308 -12.64 10.19 -2.36
N ILE A 309 -11.87 10.37 -1.29
CA ILE A 309 -10.91 11.47 -1.15
C ILE A 309 -9.83 11.10 -0.12
N GLY A 310 -8.64 11.67 -0.26
CA GLY A 310 -7.52 11.44 0.65
C GLY A 310 -7.79 12.00 2.05
N VAL A 311 -8.00 11.10 3.02
CA VAL A 311 -8.25 11.43 4.44
C VAL A 311 -7.56 10.45 5.37
N PRO A 312 -7.21 10.85 6.61
CA PRO A 312 -6.70 9.93 7.61
C PRO A 312 -7.76 8.87 7.95
N ALA A 313 -7.42 7.60 7.74
CA ALA A 313 -8.31 6.49 8.02
C ALA A 313 -7.59 5.36 8.75
N LEU A 314 -8.30 4.69 9.66
CA LEU A 314 -7.86 3.52 10.37
C LEU A 314 -8.08 2.29 9.49
N ILE A 315 -6.99 1.61 9.14
CA ILE A 315 -6.96 0.47 8.21
C ILE A 315 -6.62 -0.80 8.96
N ASN A 316 -7.39 -1.84 8.69
CA ASN A 316 -7.16 -3.18 9.21
C ASN A 316 -7.61 -4.26 8.21
N ARG A 317 -7.72 -5.53 8.63
CA ARG A 317 -8.10 -6.66 7.77
C ARG A 317 -9.47 -6.49 7.09
N SER A 318 -10.39 -5.75 7.70
CA SER A 318 -11.70 -5.47 7.09
C SER A 318 -11.69 -4.32 6.09
N GLY A 319 -10.55 -3.66 5.90
CA GLY A 319 -10.39 -2.50 5.05
C GLY A 319 -10.38 -1.18 5.84
N VAL A 320 -11.15 -0.18 5.42
CA VAL A 320 -11.32 1.08 6.14
C VAL A 320 -12.27 0.86 7.31
N ARG A 321 -11.72 0.77 8.53
CA ARG A 321 -12.53 0.60 9.74
C ARG A 321 -13.21 1.89 10.19
N LYS A 322 -12.51 3.02 10.03
CA LYS A 322 -13.00 4.34 10.47
C LYS A 322 -12.19 5.45 9.84
N ILE A 323 -12.86 6.51 9.40
CA ILE A 323 -12.23 7.76 9.04
C ILE A 323 -11.99 8.58 10.32
N LEU A 324 -10.83 9.20 10.44
CA LEU A 324 -10.45 10.06 11.54
C LEU A 324 -10.61 11.51 11.09
N GLU A 325 -11.69 12.13 11.53
CA GLU A 325 -11.89 13.55 11.29
C GLU A 325 -10.92 14.35 12.16
N ILE A 326 -9.84 14.83 11.55
CA ILE A 326 -8.92 15.76 12.23
C ILE A 326 -9.45 17.19 12.14
N PRO A 327 -9.19 18.02 13.14
CA PRO A 327 -9.58 19.44 13.09
C PRO A 327 -8.93 20.14 11.90
N LEU A 328 -9.72 20.84 11.11
CA LEU A 328 -9.29 21.71 10.02
C LEU A 328 -9.66 23.15 10.35
N ASP A 329 -8.76 24.09 10.08
CA ASP A 329 -9.09 25.50 10.16
C ASP A 329 -9.91 25.95 8.94
N GLU A 330 -10.36 27.21 8.93
CA GLU A 330 -11.26 27.71 7.90
C GLU A 330 -10.65 27.76 6.49
N ASP A 331 -9.32 27.93 6.38
CA ASP A 331 -8.61 27.89 5.10
C ASP A 331 -8.46 26.44 4.60
N GLU A 332 -8.13 25.51 5.49
CA GLU A 332 -8.04 24.09 5.20
C GLU A 332 -9.40 23.50 4.80
N LYS A 333 -10.50 23.95 5.44
CA LYS A 333 -11.86 23.56 5.02
C LYS A 333 -12.19 24.03 3.60
N LYS A 334 -11.76 25.23 3.21
CA LYS A 334 -11.93 25.73 1.84
C LYS A 334 -11.15 24.88 0.84
N LYS A 335 -9.89 24.55 1.15
CA LYS A 335 -9.06 23.68 0.31
C LYS A 335 -9.66 22.27 0.19
N PHE A 336 -10.22 21.76 1.27
CA PHE A 336 -10.92 20.48 1.25
C PHE A 336 -12.16 20.53 0.32
N ALA A 337 -12.96 21.60 0.42
CA ALA A 337 -14.12 21.81 -0.46
C ALA A 337 -13.71 21.94 -1.93
N GLU A 338 -12.59 22.59 -2.22
CA GLU A 338 -12.02 22.70 -3.57
C GLU A 338 -11.63 21.31 -4.10
N SER A 339 -10.93 20.49 -3.32
CA SER A 339 -10.62 19.10 -3.70
C SER A 339 -11.86 18.27 -3.99
N VAL A 340 -12.91 18.42 -3.17
CA VAL A 340 -14.21 17.75 -3.38
C VAL A 340 -14.83 18.17 -4.71
N SER A 341 -14.80 19.47 -5.04
CA SER A 341 -15.31 19.97 -6.34
C SER A 341 -14.57 19.36 -7.52
N VAL A 342 -13.24 19.34 -7.46
CA VAL A 342 -12.39 18.78 -8.52
C VAL A 342 -12.69 17.30 -8.74
N ILE A 343 -12.85 16.51 -7.68
CA ILE A 343 -13.17 15.08 -7.81
C ILE A 343 -14.57 14.89 -8.39
N ASN A 344 -15.58 15.66 -7.94
CA ASN A 344 -16.93 15.56 -8.45
C ASN A 344 -17.01 15.90 -9.93
N GLU A 345 -16.32 16.96 -10.39
CA GLU A 345 -16.23 17.31 -11.81
C GLU A 345 -15.68 16.13 -12.64
N MET A 346 -14.64 15.46 -12.16
CA MET A 346 -14.09 14.28 -12.82
C MET A 346 -15.06 13.08 -12.83
N ILE A 347 -15.83 12.88 -11.77
CA ILE A 347 -16.84 11.81 -11.69
C ILE A 347 -17.96 12.07 -12.69
N GLU A 348 -18.45 13.30 -12.78
CA GLU A 348 -19.47 13.71 -13.78
C GLU A 348 -18.99 13.51 -15.22
N GLU A 349 -17.70 13.76 -15.51
CA GLU A 349 -17.12 13.55 -16.85
C GLU A 349 -17.22 12.10 -17.35
N ILE A 350 -17.25 11.11 -16.45
CA ILE A 350 -17.41 9.69 -16.79
C ILE A 350 -18.85 9.18 -16.65
N GLY A 351 -19.77 10.03 -16.18
CA GLY A 351 -21.19 9.73 -16.07
C GLY A 351 -21.54 8.82 -14.88
N LEU A 352 -20.85 8.98 -13.75
CA LEU A 352 -21.11 8.32 -12.47
C LEU A 352 -21.71 9.29 -11.45
#